data_98cb4c2d7ce32f761dab9e8f19a9bc62
#
_entry.id   98cb4c2d7ce32f761dab9e8f19a9bc62
#
_cell.length_a   1.000
_cell.length_b   1.000
_cell.length_c   1.000
_cell.angle_alpha   90.00
_cell.angle_beta   90.00
_cell.angle_gamma   90.00
#
_symmetry.space_group_name_H-M   'P 1'
#
loop_
_entity.id
_entity.type
_entity.pdbx_description
1 polymer ?
#
loop_
_entity_poly.entity_id
_entity_poly.type
_entity_poly.pdbx_seq_one_letter_code
_entity_poly.pdbx_strand_id
1 'polypeptide(L)'
;ELFEKCKQEIQVNHPDWNIRLYNKDDAQDILNQDLPEYIEAYNAFYHNVQKADFLRLALVYLYGGFYMDLDMLSLKPLDELRKYNLVLGEEKIVCQAEQEALNLRYRLRIANYMFGGIPKHPFLHRIMDEMAERATIILKSQQEILDITGPGLLTDTYWDNYGMYTDITLLRNTDKRCRQPYHNEISCHFGDYAAHLHAGTWRTGI
;
A
#
# COMPACT_ATOMS: atom_id res chain seq x y z
N GLU A 1 10.36 -14.52 13.14
CA GLU A 1 10.42 -15.70 12.23
C GLU A 1 9.76 -15.38 10.88
N LEU A 2 8.46 -14.96 10.84
CA LEU A 2 7.74 -14.65 9.60
C LEU A 2 8.43 -13.54 8.78
N PHE A 3 8.69 -12.40 9.39
CA PHE A 3 9.32 -11.25 8.71
C PHE A 3 10.74 -11.55 8.21
N GLU A 4 11.51 -12.35 8.95
CA GLU A 4 12.84 -12.77 8.51
C GLU A 4 12.77 -13.68 7.28
N LYS A 5 11.80 -14.58 7.22
CA LYS A 5 11.54 -15.39 6.03
C LYS A 5 11.17 -14.51 4.83
N CYS A 6 10.23 -13.60 4.99
CA CYS A 6 9.84 -12.67 3.91
C CYS A 6 11.03 -11.85 3.41
N LYS A 7 11.86 -11.33 4.33
CA LYS A 7 13.07 -10.59 4.01
C LYS A 7 14.11 -11.44 3.23
N GLN A 8 14.30 -12.68 3.64
CA GLN A 8 15.20 -13.60 2.93
C GLN A 8 14.73 -13.89 1.50
N GLU A 9 13.43 -14.16 1.31
CA GLU A 9 12.88 -14.42 -0.03
C GLU A 9 12.98 -13.19 -0.95
N ILE A 10 12.80 -11.98 -0.40
CA ILE A 10 13.03 -10.75 -1.16
C ILE A 10 14.49 -10.67 -1.61
N GLN A 11 15.45 -10.95 -0.73
CA GLN A 11 16.89 -10.92 -1.08
C GLN A 11 17.27 -11.98 -2.11
N VAL A 12 16.69 -13.18 -2.01
CA VAL A 12 16.94 -14.28 -2.95
C VAL A 12 16.39 -13.94 -4.35
N ASN A 13 15.18 -13.41 -4.43
CA ASN A 13 14.54 -13.09 -5.69
C ASN A 13 15.08 -11.78 -6.33
N HIS A 14 15.73 -10.92 -5.55
CA HIS A 14 16.20 -9.61 -6.01
C HIS A 14 17.65 -9.34 -5.56
N PRO A 15 18.63 -10.17 -5.98
CA PRO A 15 20.00 -10.10 -5.49
C PRO A 15 20.71 -8.78 -5.84
N ASP A 16 20.31 -8.14 -6.94
CA ASP A 16 20.91 -6.90 -7.45
C ASP A 16 20.11 -5.64 -7.04
N TRP A 17 19.07 -5.81 -6.22
CA TRP A 17 18.25 -4.68 -5.80
C TRP A 17 18.71 -4.12 -4.46
N ASN A 18 18.61 -2.80 -4.30
CA ASN A 18 18.85 -2.13 -3.04
C ASN A 18 17.60 -2.23 -2.14
N ILE A 19 17.63 -3.11 -1.16
CA ILE A 19 16.53 -3.32 -0.21
C ILE A 19 16.79 -2.46 1.02
N ARG A 20 15.85 -1.55 1.34
CA ARG A 20 15.94 -0.64 2.49
C ARG A 20 14.78 -0.86 3.45
N LEU A 21 15.07 -0.86 4.72
CA LEU A 21 14.09 -0.81 5.80
C LEU A 21 14.10 0.60 6.39
N TYR A 22 12.91 1.14 6.64
CA TYR A 22 12.76 2.47 7.20
C TYR A 22 12.06 2.39 8.55
N ASN A 23 12.52 3.18 9.49
CA ASN A 23 11.93 3.35 10.81
C ASN A 23 11.26 4.73 10.96
N LYS A 24 10.79 5.08 12.17
CA LYS A 24 10.09 6.36 12.41
C LYS A 24 11.01 7.57 12.30
N ASP A 25 12.28 7.42 12.71
CA ASP A 25 13.26 8.52 12.67
C ASP A 25 13.63 8.80 11.22
N ASP A 26 13.87 7.75 10.42
CA ASP A 26 14.09 7.87 8.97
C ASP A 26 12.92 8.61 8.29
N ALA A 27 11.67 8.29 8.67
CA ALA A 27 10.49 8.94 8.12
C ALA A 27 10.46 10.44 8.43
N GLN A 28 10.78 10.81 9.67
CA GLN A 28 10.81 12.22 10.10
C GLN A 28 11.88 13.01 9.34
N ASP A 29 13.08 12.42 9.19
CA ASP A 29 14.19 13.05 8.48
C ASP A 29 13.87 13.24 6.99
N ILE A 30 13.35 12.20 6.33
CA ILE A 30 12.95 12.27 4.92
C ILE A 30 11.89 13.35 4.69
N LEU A 31 10.86 13.39 5.53
CA LEU A 31 9.80 14.39 5.36
C LEU A 31 10.30 15.80 5.62
N ASN A 32 11.13 16.01 6.62
CA ASN A 32 11.71 17.33 6.89
C ASN A 32 12.61 17.82 5.74
N GLN A 33 13.32 16.92 5.07
CA GLN A 33 14.29 17.29 4.03
C GLN A 33 13.65 17.36 2.64
N ASP A 34 12.84 16.36 2.28
CA ASP A 34 12.41 16.14 0.90
C ASP A 34 10.93 16.47 0.63
N LEU A 35 10.09 16.54 1.69
CA LEU A 35 8.65 16.79 1.61
C LEU A 35 8.17 17.67 2.80
N PRO A 36 8.82 18.83 3.07
CA PRO A 36 8.49 19.65 4.24
C PRO A 36 7.03 20.13 4.28
N GLU A 37 6.38 20.24 3.12
CA GLU A 37 4.97 20.60 2.99
C GLU A 37 4.00 19.64 3.66
N TYR A 38 4.41 18.37 3.85
CA TYR A 38 3.58 17.34 4.48
C TYR A 38 3.88 17.09 5.96
N ILE A 39 4.91 17.70 6.51
CA ILE A 39 5.38 17.38 7.87
C ILE A 39 4.31 17.64 8.94
N GLU A 40 3.55 18.72 8.81
CA GLU A 40 2.47 19.05 9.73
C GLU A 40 1.35 18.01 9.66
N ALA A 41 0.92 17.63 8.46
CA ALA A 41 -0.09 16.61 8.25
C ALA A 41 0.37 15.23 8.77
N TYR A 42 1.61 14.85 8.48
CA TYR A 42 2.20 13.61 8.97
C TYR A 42 2.22 13.54 10.50
N ASN A 43 2.59 14.63 11.16
CA ASN A 43 2.60 14.70 12.62
C ASN A 43 1.19 14.70 13.24
N ALA A 44 0.18 15.21 12.50
CA ALA A 44 -1.21 15.22 12.93
C ALA A 44 -1.88 13.83 12.86
N PHE A 45 -1.36 12.88 12.09
CA PHE A 45 -1.90 11.52 12.09
C PHE A 45 -1.84 10.90 13.48
N TYR A 46 -3.01 10.49 13.99
CA TYR A 46 -3.16 9.96 15.34
C TYR A 46 -2.58 8.54 15.48
N HIS A 47 -2.82 7.67 14.52
CA HIS A 47 -2.37 6.28 14.54
C HIS A 47 -1.08 6.06 13.75
N ASN A 48 -0.19 5.22 14.29
CA ASN A 48 1.06 4.87 13.61
C ASN A 48 0.85 4.22 12.23
N VAL A 49 -0.25 3.50 12.04
CA VAL A 49 -0.58 2.88 10.74
C VAL A 49 -0.85 3.95 9.67
N GLN A 50 -1.51 5.08 10.03
CA GLN A 50 -1.71 6.19 9.09
C GLN A 50 -0.37 6.80 8.65
N LYS A 51 0.57 6.94 9.60
CA LYS A 51 1.95 7.39 9.30
C LYS A 51 2.68 6.42 8.38
N ALA A 52 2.50 5.12 8.58
CA ALA A 52 3.06 4.10 7.69
C ALA A 52 2.40 4.14 6.30
N ASP A 53 1.07 4.33 6.23
CA ASP A 53 0.34 4.47 4.97
C ASP A 53 0.81 5.70 4.16
N PHE A 54 1.10 6.81 4.84
CA PHE A 54 1.66 7.98 4.20
C PHE A 54 3.10 7.75 3.74
N LEU A 55 3.95 7.20 4.63
CA LEU A 55 5.37 6.99 4.36
C LEU A 55 5.59 6.09 3.14
N ARG A 56 4.82 5.01 2.97
CA ARG A 56 4.96 4.11 1.80
C ARG A 56 4.76 4.83 0.48
N LEU A 57 3.81 5.78 0.43
CA LEU A 57 3.57 6.62 -0.74
C LEU A 57 4.71 7.61 -0.96
N ALA A 58 5.14 8.29 0.10
CA ALA A 58 6.23 9.25 0.07
C ALA A 58 7.55 8.62 -0.43
N LEU A 59 7.89 7.42 0.04
CA LEU A 59 9.09 6.70 -0.38
C LEU A 59 9.09 6.38 -1.88
N VAL A 60 7.99 5.81 -2.41
CA VAL A 60 7.89 5.51 -3.84
C VAL A 60 7.80 6.81 -4.65
N TYR A 61 7.12 7.83 -4.17
CA TYR A 61 7.08 9.14 -4.82
C TYR A 61 8.45 9.78 -4.92
N LEU A 62 9.26 9.73 -3.87
CA LEU A 62 10.60 10.35 -3.86
C LEU A 62 11.61 9.56 -4.66
N TYR A 63 11.68 8.26 -4.44
CA TYR A 63 12.80 7.44 -4.89
C TYR A 63 12.43 6.47 -6.02
N GLY A 64 11.14 6.26 -6.27
CA GLY A 64 10.69 5.19 -7.15
C GLY A 64 10.92 3.80 -6.55
N GLY A 65 10.85 2.78 -7.40
CA GLY A 65 11.00 1.39 -6.96
C GLY A 65 9.71 0.79 -6.43
N PHE A 66 9.84 -0.25 -5.59
CA PHE A 66 8.70 -0.96 -5.02
C PHE A 66 8.67 -0.85 -3.51
N TYR A 67 7.51 -0.49 -2.97
CA TYR A 67 7.17 -0.66 -1.57
C TYR A 67 6.55 -2.03 -1.35
N MET A 68 6.91 -2.67 -0.24
CA MET A 68 6.33 -3.94 0.22
C MET A 68 6.17 -3.90 1.74
N ASP A 69 5.02 -4.32 2.26
CA ASP A 69 4.86 -4.58 3.70
C ASP A 69 5.79 -5.72 4.15
N LEU A 70 6.19 -5.72 5.41
CA LEU A 70 7.16 -6.69 5.96
C LEU A 70 6.66 -8.15 5.93
N ASP A 71 5.35 -8.35 5.79
CA ASP A 71 4.70 -9.65 5.69
C ASP A 71 4.34 -10.05 4.24
N MET A 72 5.00 -9.40 3.27
CA MET A 72 4.94 -9.82 1.87
C MET A 72 5.98 -10.89 1.59
N LEU A 73 5.53 -12.04 1.11
CA LEU A 73 6.38 -13.12 0.63
C LEU A 73 6.66 -12.93 -0.86
N SER A 74 7.91 -12.71 -1.24
CA SER A 74 8.31 -12.62 -2.64
C SER A 74 8.26 -14.01 -3.28
N LEU A 75 7.59 -14.12 -4.44
CA LEU A 75 7.42 -15.37 -5.18
C LEU A 75 8.29 -15.44 -6.45
N LYS A 76 8.58 -14.29 -7.06
CA LYS A 76 9.44 -14.17 -8.23
C LYS A 76 10.00 -12.75 -8.38
N PRO A 77 11.05 -12.56 -9.20
CA PRO A 77 11.64 -11.24 -9.45
C PRO A 77 10.66 -10.23 -10.01
N LEU A 78 10.80 -8.97 -9.58
CA LEU A 78 9.97 -7.84 -10.02
C LEU A 78 10.52 -7.12 -11.27
N ASP A 79 11.62 -7.59 -11.85
CA ASP A 79 12.32 -6.90 -12.93
C ASP A 79 11.45 -6.59 -14.15
N GLU A 80 10.54 -7.49 -14.49
CA GLU A 80 9.59 -7.29 -15.60
C GLU A 80 8.63 -6.11 -15.34
N LEU A 81 8.39 -5.74 -14.08
CA LEU A 81 7.50 -4.64 -13.72
C LEU A 81 8.16 -3.28 -13.83
N ARG A 82 9.50 -3.21 -13.92
CA ARG A 82 10.27 -1.95 -14.05
C ARG A 82 9.95 -1.14 -15.31
N LYS A 83 9.32 -1.76 -16.29
CA LYS A 83 8.91 -1.10 -17.55
C LYS A 83 7.66 -0.21 -17.39
N TYR A 84 6.93 -0.32 -16.29
CA TYR A 84 5.71 0.43 -16.05
C TYR A 84 5.99 1.67 -15.19
N ASN A 85 5.24 2.75 -15.46
CA ASN A 85 5.39 3.99 -14.70
C ASN A 85 4.81 3.89 -13.28
N LEU A 86 3.65 3.25 -13.12
CA LEU A 86 3.09 2.91 -11.82
C LEU A 86 2.40 1.55 -11.91
N VAL A 87 2.71 0.67 -10.96
CA VAL A 87 2.11 -0.65 -10.82
C VAL A 87 1.37 -0.72 -9.49
N LEU A 88 0.08 -0.95 -9.56
CA LEU A 88 -0.79 -1.22 -8.43
C LEU A 88 -1.25 -2.68 -8.47
N GLY A 89 -1.71 -3.22 -7.36
CA GLY A 89 -2.26 -4.57 -7.27
C GLY A 89 -3.75 -4.57 -6.93
N GLU A 90 -4.50 -5.47 -7.53
CA GLU A 90 -5.84 -5.82 -7.07
C GLU A 90 -5.74 -6.50 -5.71
N GLU A 91 -6.43 -5.97 -4.68
CA GLU A 91 -6.52 -6.63 -3.38
C GLU A 91 -7.56 -7.74 -3.42
N LYS A 92 -8.81 -7.37 -3.68
CA LYS A 92 -9.96 -8.28 -3.75
C LYS A 92 -11.13 -7.66 -4.50
N ILE A 93 -12.09 -8.49 -4.89
CA ILE A 93 -13.41 -8.03 -5.32
C ILE A 93 -14.42 -8.43 -4.25
N VAL A 94 -15.03 -7.45 -3.59
CA VAL A 94 -16.05 -7.68 -2.57
C VAL A 94 -17.39 -8.08 -3.23
N CYS A 95 -18.18 -8.91 -2.55
CA CYS A 95 -19.54 -9.19 -2.99
C CYS A 95 -20.46 -7.98 -2.71
N GLN A 96 -21.64 -7.98 -3.31
CA GLN A 96 -22.59 -6.86 -3.15
C GLN A 96 -22.99 -6.66 -1.69
N ALA A 97 -23.26 -7.73 -0.95
CA ALA A 97 -23.63 -7.67 0.47
C ALA A 97 -22.52 -7.06 1.33
N GLU A 98 -21.26 -7.40 1.06
CA GLU A 98 -20.09 -6.80 1.74
C GLU A 98 -19.96 -5.32 1.38
N GLN A 99 -20.15 -4.97 0.10
CA GLN A 99 -20.11 -3.58 -0.34
C GLN A 99 -21.16 -2.73 0.40
N GLU A 100 -22.39 -3.20 0.48
CA GLU A 100 -23.50 -2.51 1.16
C GLU A 100 -23.25 -2.40 2.67
N ALA A 101 -22.85 -3.50 3.32
CA ALA A 101 -22.60 -3.55 4.76
C ALA A 101 -21.46 -2.61 5.21
N LEU A 102 -20.43 -2.44 4.40
CA LEU A 102 -19.28 -1.58 4.66
C LEU A 102 -19.38 -0.20 3.98
N ASN A 103 -20.49 0.08 3.29
CA ASN A 103 -20.71 1.31 2.52
C ASN A 103 -19.55 1.65 1.56
N LEU A 104 -19.02 0.64 0.86
CA LEU A 104 -17.91 0.82 -0.06
C LEU A 104 -18.38 1.37 -1.40
N ARG A 105 -17.68 2.37 -1.94
CA ARG A 105 -18.00 2.96 -3.25
C ARG A 105 -17.69 1.99 -4.40
N TYR A 106 -16.62 1.25 -4.31
CA TYR A 106 -16.14 0.36 -5.36
C TYR A 106 -15.92 -1.06 -4.87
N ARG A 107 -16.33 -2.02 -5.67
CA ARG A 107 -16.20 -3.46 -5.35
C ARG A 107 -14.80 -4.01 -5.57
N LEU A 108 -14.11 -3.53 -6.61
CA LEU A 108 -12.72 -3.92 -6.85
C LEU A 108 -11.82 -3.03 -6.00
N ARG A 109 -11.17 -3.62 -5.01
CA ARG A 109 -10.29 -2.96 -4.05
C ARG A 109 -8.86 -2.99 -4.55
N ILE A 110 -8.15 -1.88 -4.38
CA ILE A 110 -6.73 -1.73 -4.72
C ILE A 110 -5.90 -1.92 -3.44
N ALA A 111 -4.86 -2.75 -3.56
CA ALA A 111 -3.96 -3.05 -2.45
C ALA A 111 -3.03 -1.88 -2.14
N ASN A 112 -2.83 -1.58 -0.85
CA ASN A 112 -1.80 -0.63 -0.42
C ASN A 112 -0.59 -1.30 0.26
N TYR A 113 -0.63 -2.63 0.42
CA TYR A 113 0.47 -3.39 1.03
C TYR A 113 1.66 -3.59 0.08
N MET A 114 1.48 -3.41 -1.21
CA MET A 114 2.55 -3.44 -2.21
C MET A 114 2.15 -2.65 -3.45
N PHE A 115 3.07 -1.84 -3.94
CA PHE A 115 2.99 -1.13 -5.22
C PHE A 115 4.37 -0.62 -5.60
N GLY A 116 4.54 -0.18 -6.84
CA GLY A 116 5.81 0.37 -7.29
C GLY A 116 5.66 1.31 -8.47
N GLY A 117 6.64 2.19 -8.67
CA GLY A 117 6.58 3.14 -9.77
C GLY A 117 7.85 3.95 -9.94
N ILE A 118 7.80 4.87 -10.92
CA ILE A 118 8.83 5.88 -11.13
C ILE A 118 8.74 6.99 -10.08
N PRO A 119 9.84 7.68 -9.78
CA PRO A 119 9.79 8.83 -8.89
C PRO A 119 8.86 9.93 -9.42
N LYS A 120 8.23 10.66 -8.49
CA LYS A 120 7.38 11.81 -8.79
C LYS A 120 6.15 11.50 -9.65
N HIS A 121 5.65 10.26 -9.58
CA HIS A 121 4.43 9.90 -10.29
C HIS A 121 3.24 10.71 -9.75
N PRO A 122 2.47 11.42 -10.59
CA PRO A 122 1.47 12.41 -10.15
C PRO A 122 0.30 11.78 -9.38
N PHE A 123 -0.03 10.52 -9.64
CA PHE A 123 -1.06 9.80 -8.89
C PHE A 123 -0.69 9.60 -7.41
N LEU A 124 0.59 9.31 -7.11
CA LEU A 124 1.06 9.18 -5.72
C LEU A 124 1.01 10.52 -4.99
N HIS A 125 1.37 11.61 -5.67
CA HIS A 125 1.22 12.97 -5.14
C HIS A 125 -0.23 13.28 -4.79
N ARG A 126 -1.16 12.99 -5.69
CA ARG A 126 -2.59 13.17 -5.48
C ARG A 126 -3.10 12.46 -4.22
N ILE A 127 -2.69 11.20 -4.00
CA ILE A 127 -3.11 10.45 -2.79
C ILE A 127 -2.51 11.08 -1.53
N MET A 128 -1.25 11.53 -1.58
CA MET A 128 -0.60 12.19 -0.44
C MET A 128 -1.32 13.50 -0.08
N ASP A 129 -1.75 14.29 -1.06
CA ASP A 129 -2.55 15.49 -0.84
C ASP A 129 -3.88 15.15 -0.16
N GLU A 130 -4.61 14.15 -0.67
CA GLU A 130 -5.88 13.71 -0.08
C GLU A 130 -5.72 13.16 1.35
N MET A 131 -4.61 12.50 1.66
CA MET A 131 -4.28 12.07 3.01
C MET A 131 -4.00 13.27 3.93
N ALA A 132 -3.23 14.25 3.43
CA ALA A 132 -2.87 15.44 4.20
C ALA A 132 -4.10 16.28 4.56
N GLU A 133 -5.04 16.46 3.63
CA GLU A 133 -6.32 17.14 3.87
C GLU A 133 -7.15 16.48 4.99
N ARG A 134 -6.96 15.18 5.21
CA ARG A 134 -7.71 14.36 6.18
C ARG A 134 -6.93 14.09 7.47
N ALA A 135 -5.71 14.62 7.61
CA ALA A 135 -4.78 14.25 8.68
C ALA A 135 -5.30 14.56 10.10
N THR A 136 -6.16 15.56 10.26
CA THR A 136 -6.73 15.97 11.55
C THR A 136 -8.03 15.25 11.92
N ILE A 137 -8.54 14.36 11.04
CA ILE A 137 -9.76 13.60 11.32
C ILE A 137 -9.46 12.56 12.41
N ILE A 138 -10.22 12.62 13.49
CA ILE A 138 -10.11 11.62 14.57
C ILE A 138 -10.85 10.36 14.15
N LEU A 139 -10.11 9.27 13.97
CA LEU A 139 -10.64 7.98 13.53
C LEU A 139 -10.99 7.11 14.75
N LYS A 140 -12.17 6.50 14.71
CA LYS A 140 -12.74 5.72 15.82
C LYS A 140 -12.80 4.23 15.54
N SER A 141 -12.51 3.82 14.33
CA SER A 141 -12.58 2.43 13.93
C SER A 141 -11.47 2.05 12.95
N GLN A 142 -11.17 0.76 12.89
CA GLN A 142 -10.23 0.22 11.90
C GLN A 142 -10.73 0.49 10.47
N GLN A 143 -12.04 0.42 10.24
CA GLN A 143 -12.61 0.68 8.91
C GLN A 143 -12.37 2.13 8.48
N GLU A 144 -12.56 3.10 9.36
CA GLU A 144 -12.26 4.51 9.06
C GLU A 144 -10.79 4.72 8.71
N ILE A 145 -9.85 4.03 9.37
CA ILE A 145 -8.43 4.10 9.01
C ILE A 145 -8.22 3.57 7.59
N LEU A 146 -8.79 2.40 7.27
CA LEU A 146 -8.68 1.82 5.93
C LEU A 146 -9.25 2.74 4.84
N ASP A 147 -10.30 3.48 5.15
CA ASP A 147 -11.00 4.36 4.19
C ASP A 147 -10.35 5.76 4.09
N ILE A 148 -9.61 6.20 5.09
CA ILE A 148 -9.02 7.55 5.14
C ILE A 148 -7.54 7.57 4.71
N THR A 149 -6.77 6.54 5.06
CA THR A 149 -5.33 6.48 4.71
C THR A 149 -4.89 5.17 4.05
N GLY A 150 -5.70 4.13 4.18
CA GLY A 150 -5.39 2.78 3.72
C GLY A 150 -5.87 2.45 2.31
N PRO A 151 -6.13 1.17 2.04
CA PRO A 151 -6.56 0.69 0.72
C PRO A 151 -7.92 1.25 0.27
N GLY A 152 -8.74 1.75 1.20
CA GLY A 152 -9.98 2.43 0.89
C GLY A 152 -9.73 3.71 0.12
N LEU A 153 -8.93 4.62 0.68
CA LEU A 153 -8.56 5.86 0.02
C LEU A 153 -7.91 5.59 -1.35
N LEU A 154 -6.92 4.69 -1.39
CA LEU A 154 -6.23 4.35 -2.64
C LEU A 154 -7.21 3.84 -3.71
N THR A 155 -8.19 3.01 -3.30
CA THR A 155 -9.23 2.51 -4.19
C THR A 155 -10.11 3.63 -4.74
N ASP A 156 -10.61 4.48 -3.86
CA ASP A 156 -11.52 5.56 -4.23
C ASP A 156 -10.82 6.57 -5.13
N THR A 157 -9.60 6.99 -4.78
CA THR A 157 -8.79 7.90 -5.61
C THR A 157 -8.51 7.30 -6.99
N TYR A 158 -8.20 5.99 -7.08
CA TYR A 158 -7.96 5.32 -8.36
C TYR A 158 -9.20 5.35 -9.26
N TRP A 159 -10.36 4.98 -8.74
CA TRP A 159 -11.57 4.91 -9.54
C TRP A 159 -12.18 6.27 -9.86
N ASP A 160 -12.10 7.23 -8.93
CA ASP A 160 -12.57 8.59 -9.15
C ASP A 160 -11.77 9.32 -10.24
N ASN A 161 -10.51 8.92 -10.43
CA ASN A 161 -9.62 9.47 -11.45
C ASN A 161 -9.34 8.48 -12.59
N TYR A 162 -10.19 7.44 -12.75
CA TYR A 162 -10.01 6.43 -13.79
C TYR A 162 -9.98 7.08 -15.19
N GLY A 163 -8.91 6.79 -15.94
CA GLY A 163 -8.67 7.40 -17.25
C GLY A 163 -7.90 8.72 -17.24
N MET A 164 -7.73 9.38 -16.09
CA MET A 164 -6.86 10.55 -15.97
C MET A 164 -5.37 10.14 -15.97
N TYR A 165 -5.05 9.06 -15.30
CA TYR A 165 -3.70 8.49 -15.22
C TYR A 165 -3.62 7.21 -16.06
N THR A 166 -3.34 7.38 -17.36
CA THR A 166 -3.38 6.27 -18.33
C THR A 166 -2.17 5.34 -18.27
N ASP A 167 -1.17 5.68 -17.48
CA ASP A 167 0.10 4.96 -17.32
C ASP A 167 0.17 4.13 -16.02
N ILE A 168 -0.98 3.95 -15.35
CA ILE A 168 -1.11 3.03 -14.23
C ILE A 168 -1.43 1.62 -14.74
N THR A 169 -0.61 0.65 -14.35
CA THR A 169 -0.85 -0.77 -14.60
C THR A 169 -1.42 -1.42 -13.35
N LEU A 170 -2.61 -2.02 -13.46
CA LEU A 170 -3.24 -2.78 -12.37
C LEU A 170 -3.01 -4.27 -12.57
N LEU A 171 -2.22 -4.88 -11.68
CA LEU A 171 -2.02 -6.33 -11.64
C LEU A 171 -3.25 -7.00 -11.06
N ARG A 172 -3.76 -8.00 -11.77
CA ARG A 172 -4.89 -8.80 -11.31
C ARG A 172 -4.47 -9.79 -10.23
N ASN A 173 -5.29 -9.92 -9.22
CA ASN A 173 -5.15 -11.00 -8.26
C ASN A 173 -5.62 -12.31 -8.92
N THR A 174 -4.68 -13.20 -9.24
CA THR A 174 -4.97 -14.45 -9.94
C THR A 174 -5.47 -15.55 -9.00
N ASP A 175 -5.18 -15.45 -7.71
CA ASP A 175 -5.65 -16.42 -6.73
C ASP A 175 -7.05 -16.07 -6.20
N LYS A 176 -8.05 -16.76 -6.77
CA LYS A 176 -9.45 -16.58 -6.36
C LYS A 176 -9.73 -16.98 -4.91
N ARG A 177 -8.82 -17.71 -4.24
CA ARG A 177 -8.96 -18.14 -2.84
C ARG A 177 -8.73 -16.99 -1.86
N CYS A 178 -8.08 -15.93 -2.27
CA CYS A 178 -7.85 -14.72 -1.46
C CYS A 178 -9.13 -14.00 -1.01
N ARG A 179 -10.30 -14.45 -1.41
CA ARG A 179 -11.60 -13.85 -1.02
C ARG A 179 -12.18 -14.45 0.24
N GLN A 180 -11.55 -15.46 0.80
CA GLN A 180 -12.01 -16.14 2.02
C GLN A 180 -11.36 -15.51 3.25
N PRO A 181 -12.07 -15.46 4.40
CA PRO A 181 -11.42 -15.15 5.65
C PRO A 181 -10.29 -16.15 5.86
N TYR A 182 -9.17 -15.60 6.21
CA TYR A 182 -7.89 -16.24 6.29
C TYR A 182 -7.86 -17.57 7.04
N HIS A 183 -7.35 -18.58 6.41
CA HIS A 183 -6.75 -19.77 7.04
C HIS A 183 -5.33 -19.92 6.48
N ASN A 184 -4.38 -20.29 7.30
CA ASN A 184 -2.92 -20.37 7.19
C ASN A 184 -2.25 -20.56 5.80
N GLU A 185 -2.99 -20.73 4.73
CA GLU A 185 -2.48 -20.98 3.38
C GLU A 185 -3.03 -20.00 2.34
N ILE A 186 -3.88 -19.05 2.76
CA ILE A 186 -4.56 -18.13 1.85
C ILE A 186 -4.01 -16.72 2.05
N SER A 187 -3.49 -16.15 0.99
CA SER A 187 -2.92 -14.82 0.98
C SER A 187 -3.45 -13.99 -0.18
N CYS A 188 -3.53 -12.69 -0.02
CA CYS A 188 -3.75 -11.80 -1.14
C CYS A 188 -2.46 -11.68 -1.95
N HIS A 189 -2.57 -11.65 -3.27
CA HIS A 189 -1.43 -11.65 -4.17
C HIS A 189 -1.28 -10.31 -4.86
N PHE A 190 -0.04 -9.89 -5.05
CA PHE A 190 0.33 -8.83 -5.96
C PHE A 190 0.65 -9.46 -7.33
N GLY A 191 -0.38 -9.68 -8.13
CA GLY A 191 -0.28 -10.53 -9.31
C GLY A 191 0.26 -11.91 -8.97
N ASP A 192 1.27 -12.37 -9.71
CA ASP A 192 2.01 -13.62 -9.45
C ASP A 192 3.36 -13.36 -8.77
N TYR A 193 3.63 -12.12 -8.33
CA TYR A 193 4.96 -11.70 -7.88
C TYR A 193 5.17 -11.83 -6.38
N ALA A 194 4.13 -11.60 -5.60
CA ALA A 194 4.22 -11.67 -4.13
C ALA A 194 2.89 -12.05 -3.50
N ALA A 195 2.95 -12.60 -2.28
CA ALA A 195 1.80 -12.98 -1.48
C ALA A 195 1.82 -12.23 -0.13
N HIS A 196 0.69 -11.63 0.25
CA HIS A 196 0.52 -10.93 1.52
C HIS A 196 0.04 -11.90 2.59
N LEU A 197 0.81 -12.09 3.65
CA LEU A 197 0.56 -13.10 4.68
C LEU A 197 -0.34 -12.62 5.83
N HIS A 198 -0.80 -11.36 5.77
CA HIS A 198 -1.78 -10.76 6.71
C HIS A 198 -1.41 -10.89 8.20
N ALA A 199 -0.18 -10.60 8.59
CA ALA A 199 0.27 -10.65 9.98
C ALA A 199 -0.55 -9.72 10.92
N GLY A 200 -1.08 -8.62 10.37
CA GLY A 200 -2.06 -7.77 11.05
C GLY A 200 -1.56 -7.11 12.34
N THR A 201 -0.28 -6.91 12.48
CA THR A 201 0.38 -6.42 13.72
C THR A 201 -0.10 -5.03 14.18
N TRP A 202 -0.63 -4.23 13.27
CA TRP A 202 -1.15 -2.89 13.57
C TRP A 202 -2.52 -2.90 14.28
N ARG A 203 -3.25 -4.03 14.22
CA ARG A 203 -4.62 -4.16 14.76
C ARG A 203 -4.67 -4.26 16.29
N THR A 204 -3.56 -4.56 16.93
CA THR A 204 -3.48 -4.79 18.38
C THR A 204 -3.37 -3.52 19.22
N GLY A 205 -3.34 -2.35 18.62
CA GLY A 205 -3.15 -1.06 19.30
C GLY A 205 -4.22 0.01 19.02
N ILE A 206 -5.41 -0.39 18.54
CA ILE A 206 -6.53 0.51 18.24
C ILE A 206 -7.69 0.20 19.19
#